data_b68f1350b9b1403246b5305a845fb014
#
_entry.id   b68f1350b9b1403246b5305a845fb014
#
_cell.length_a   1.000
_cell.length_b   1.000
_cell.length_c   1.000
_cell.angle_alpha   90.00
_cell.angle_beta   90.00
_cell.angle_gamma   90.00
#
_symmetry.space_group_name_H-M   'P 1'
#
loop_
_entity.id
_entity.type
_entity.pdbx_description
1 polymer ?
#
loop_
_entity_poly.entity_id
_entity_poly.type
_entity_poly.pdbx_seq_one_letter_code
_entity_poly.pdbx_strand_id
1 'polypeptide(L)'
;MSGGNWKEMYAAAESGDLPLVEYYVKLGVDIDYAHPEFLSTPLVATILAKQEEVALYLLDAGANPCLHSEFDAMTPVQAARHVGLSQVEAKLVELGAPVLPPAEVEKSWLARMLGRIAA
;
A
#
# COMPACT_ATOMS: atom_id res chain seq x y z
N MET A 1 -8.74 0.59 -22.07
CA MET A 1 -9.17 -0.01 -20.82
C MET A 1 -8.11 0.17 -19.74
N SER A 2 -8.54 0.64 -18.60
CA SER A 2 -7.61 0.89 -17.49
C SER A 2 -6.90 -0.37 -17.01
N GLY A 3 -7.53 -1.53 -17.14
CA GLY A 3 -6.93 -2.79 -16.71
C GLY A 3 -5.70 -3.20 -17.48
N GLY A 4 -5.51 -2.71 -18.71
CA GLY A 4 -4.36 -3.09 -19.52
C GLY A 4 -3.04 -2.50 -19.04
N ASN A 5 -3.09 -1.39 -18.30
CA ASN A 5 -1.89 -0.65 -17.88
C ASN A 5 -1.64 -0.73 -16.37
N TRP A 6 -2.46 -1.48 -15.64
CA TRP A 6 -2.33 -1.55 -14.18
C TRP A 6 -0.99 -2.14 -13.76
N LYS A 7 -0.50 -3.12 -14.51
CA LYS A 7 0.74 -3.82 -14.17
C LYS A 7 1.96 -2.91 -14.30
N GLU A 8 1.98 -2.12 -15.37
CA GLU A 8 3.05 -1.14 -15.59
C GLU A 8 3.02 -0.04 -14.53
N MET A 9 1.82 0.44 -14.17
CA MET A 9 1.70 1.44 -13.12
C MET A 9 2.13 0.87 -11.77
N TYR A 10 1.73 -0.36 -11.46
CA TYR A 10 2.10 -1.03 -10.23
C TYR A 10 3.63 -1.15 -10.12
N ALA A 11 4.28 -1.61 -11.19
CA ALA A 11 5.73 -1.76 -11.22
C ALA A 11 6.44 -0.41 -11.09
N ALA A 12 5.93 0.63 -11.76
CA ALA A 12 6.49 1.97 -11.66
C ALA A 12 6.37 2.51 -10.24
N ALA A 13 5.23 2.26 -9.59
CA ALA A 13 5.00 2.70 -8.22
C ALA A 13 5.96 2.02 -7.25
N GLU A 14 6.15 0.71 -7.38
CA GLU A 14 7.08 -0.02 -6.52
C GLU A 14 8.52 0.43 -6.71
N SER A 15 8.91 0.78 -7.94
CA SER A 15 10.28 1.19 -8.22
C SER A 15 10.54 2.68 -7.95
N GLY A 16 9.49 3.45 -7.63
CA GLY A 16 9.65 4.86 -7.33
C GLY A 16 9.70 5.75 -8.56
N ASP A 17 9.24 5.27 -9.71
CA ASP A 17 9.24 6.04 -10.96
C ASP A 17 8.02 6.97 -10.99
N LEU A 18 8.13 8.09 -10.29
CA LEU A 18 7.02 9.03 -10.15
C LEU A 18 6.51 9.56 -11.49
N PRO A 19 7.37 10.00 -12.43
CA PRO A 19 6.85 10.48 -13.73
C PRO A 19 6.02 9.45 -14.47
N LEU A 20 6.42 8.19 -14.40
CA LEU A 20 5.68 7.12 -15.08
C LEU A 20 4.35 6.82 -14.36
N VAL A 21 4.34 6.86 -13.03
CA VAL A 21 3.10 6.72 -12.26
C VAL A 21 2.13 7.85 -12.62
N GLU A 22 2.64 9.09 -12.69
CA GLU A 22 1.81 10.24 -13.09
C GLU A 22 1.22 10.03 -14.48
N TYR A 23 2.01 9.52 -15.40
CA TYR A 23 1.55 9.25 -16.77
C TYR A 23 0.36 8.28 -16.75
N TYR A 24 0.48 7.16 -16.06
CA TYR A 24 -0.59 6.17 -16.03
C TYR A 24 -1.83 6.64 -15.27
N VAL A 25 -1.66 7.42 -14.21
CA VAL A 25 -2.79 8.00 -13.48
C VAL A 25 -3.56 8.95 -14.39
N LYS A 26 -2.86 9.79 -15.13
CA LYS A 26 -3.51 10.71 -16.09
C LYS A 26 -4.15 9.99 -17.26
N LEU A 27 -3.62 8.83 -17.62
CA LEU A 27 -4.18 7.99 -18.68
C LEU A 27 -5.49 7.34 -18.26
N GLY A 28 -5.79 7.30 -16.97
CA GLY A 28 -7.04 6.76 -16.45
C GLY A 28 -6.95 5.36 -15.85
N VAL A 29 -5.74 4.88 -15.55
CA VAL A 29 -5.58 3.59 -14.88
C VAL A 29 -6.17 3.70 -13.49
N ASP A 30 -6.91 2.67 -13.05
CA ASP A 30 -7.53 2.63 -11.73
C ASP A 30 -6.45 2.57 -10.65
N ILE A 31 -6.34 3.66 -9.90
CA ILE A 31 -5.30 3.84 -8.89
C ILE A 31 -5.44 2.86 -7.71
N ASP A 32 -6.63 2.33 -7.49
CA ASP A 32 -6.92 1.41 -6.39
C ASP A 32 -7.03 -0.06 -6.84
N TYR A 33 -6.74 -0.33 -8.11
CA TYR A 33 -6.97 -1.67 -8.66
C TYR A 33 -6.03 -2.71 -8.04
N ALA A 34 -6.61 -3.74 -7.42
CA ALA A 34 -5.87 -4.90 -6.92
C ALA A 34 -6.18 -6.09 -7.83
N HIS A 35 -5.19 -6.48 -8.63
CA HIS A 35 -5.39 -7.60 -9.54
C HIS A 35 -5.69 -8.89 -8.75
N PRO A 36 -6.64 -9.72 -9.21
CA PRO A 36 -7.00 -10.94 -8.49
C PRO A 36 -5.85 -11.89 -8.19
N GLU A 37 -4.82 -11.91 -9.02
CA GLU A 37 -3.66 -12.76 -8.78
C GLU A 37 -2.71 -12.17 -7.75
N PHE A 38 -2.61 -10.85 -7.70
CA PHE A 38 -1.69 -10.15 -6.80
C PHE A 38 -2.31 -9.87 -5.44
N LEU A 39 -3.60 -9.49 -5.43
CA LEU A 39 -4.35 -9.13 -4.24
C LEU A 39 -3.72 -7.97 -3.44
N SER A 40 -2.78 -7.26 -4.04
CA SER A 40 -2.09 -6.14 -3.42
C SER A 40 -2.51 -4.84 -4.11
N THR A 41 -2.72 -3.80 -3.31
CA THR A 41 -3.08 -2.48 -3.86
C THR A 41 -1.83 -1.70 -4.21
N PRO A 42 -1.89 -0.82 -5.22
CA PRO A 42 -0.74 0.02 -5.56
C PRO A 42 -0.25 0.86 -4.39
N LEU A 43 -1.15 1.41 -3.60
CA LEU A 43 -0.76 2.26 -2.47
C LEU A 43 0.02 1.47 -1.41
N VAL A 44 -0.51 0.32 -0.97
CA VAL A 44 0.18 -0.48 0.05
C VAL A 44 1.51 -0.99 -0.48
N ALA A 45 1.55 -1.47 -1.72
CA ALA A 45 2.80 -1.94 -2.32
C ALA A 45 3.86 -0.83 -2.38
N THR A 46 3.44 0.38 -2.73
CA THR A 46 4.32 1.54 -2.80
C THR A 46 4.88 1.90 -1.42
N ILE A 47 4.03 1.87 -0.40
CA ILE A 47 4.44 2.14 0.97
C ILE A 47 5.44 1.10 1.45
N LEU A 48 5.15 -0.19 1.24
CA LEU A 48 6.04 -1.27 1.66
C LEU A 48 7.39 -1.24 0.94
N ALA A 49 7.41 -0.71 -0.29
CA ALA A 49 8.65 -0.50 -1.04
C ALA A 49 9.37 0.78 -0.61
N LYS A 50 8.83 1.53 0.37
CA LYS A 50 9.39 2.76 0.93
C LYS A 50 9.50 3.89 -0.09
N GLN A 51 8.60 3.93 -1.07
CA GLN A 51 8.56 4.98 -2.08
C GLN A 51 7.65 6.12 -1.60
N GLU A 52 8.18 6.94 -0.70
CA GLU A 52 7.41 7.97 -0.01
C GLU A 52 6.78 8.98 -0.97
N GLU A 53 7.55 9.49 -1.93
CA GLU A 53 7.04 10.49 -2.87
C GLU A 53 5.88 9.95 -3.70
N VAL A 54 6.03 8.72 -4.18
CA VAL A 54 4.97 8.08 -4.99
C VAL A 54 3.74 7.85 -4.13
N ALA A 55 3.92 7.37 -2.90
CA ALA A 55 2.80 7.15 -1.99
C ALA A 55 2.03 8.45 -1.74
N LEU A 56 2.73 9.54 -1.47
CA LEU A 56 2.10 10.84 -1.26
C LEU A 56 1.38 11.32 -2.52
N TYR A 57 1.99 11.12 -3.69
CA TYR A 57 1.34 11.47 -4.94
C TYR A 57 0.05 10.66 -5.16
N LEU A 58 0.09 9.36 -4.91
CA LEU A 58 -1.09 8.51 -5.08
C LEU A 58 -2.23 8.98 -4.18
N LEU A 59 -1.92 9.36 -2.94
CA LEU A 59 -2.93 9.88 -2.03
C LEU A 59 -3.50 11.21 -2.52
N ASP A 60 -2.66 12.09 -3.02
CA ASP A 60 -3.12 13.37 -3.59
C ASP A 60 -3.96 13.14 -4.86
N ALA A 61 -3.69 12.10 -5.59
CA ALA A 61 -4.43 11.75 -6.81
C ALA A 61 -5.75 11.02 -6.52
N GLY A 62 -6.05 10.75 -5.26
CA GLY A 62 -7.33 10.16 -4.87
C GLY A 62 -7.29 8.69 -4.49
N ALA A 63 -6.12 8.11 -4.27
CA ALA A 63 -6.04 6.73 -3.79
C ALA A 63 -6.80 6.59 -2.48
N ASN A 64 -7.50 5.48 -2.31
CA ASN A 64 -8.30 5.23 -1.12
C ASN A 64 -7.37 4.99 0.08
N PRO A 65 -7.36 5.88 1.09
CA PRO A 65 -6.45 5.76 2.22
C PRO A 65 -6.81 4.64 3.17
N CYS A 66 -7.97 4.01 2.99
CA CYS A 66 -8.45 2.95 3.88
C CYS A 66 -8.44 1.57 3.22
N LEU A 67 -7.99 1.46 1.98
CA LEU A 67 -8.12 0.23 1.22
C LEU A 67 -7.13 -0.84 1.69
N HIS A 68 -7.66 -1.90 2.27
CA HIS A 68 -6.86 -3.01 2.78
C HIS A 68 -6.25 -3.83 1.64
N SER A 69 -4.97 -4.20 1.77
CA SER A 69 -4.31 -5.10 0.84
C SER A 69 -4.40 -6.53 1.40
N GLU A 70 -5.11 -7.39 0.70
CA GLU A 70 -5.29 -8.77 1.17
C GLU A 70 -3.99 -9.57 1.15
N PHE A 71 -3.18 -9.37 0.11
CA PHE A 71 -1.90 -10.06 0.00
C PHE A 71 -0.98 -9.72 1.17
N ASP A 72 -0.92 -8.44 1.53
CA ASP A 72 -0.03 -7.96 2.58
C ASP A 72 -0.67 -8.02 3.96
N ALA A 73 -1.98 -8.27 4.02
CA ALA A 73 -2.78 -8.27 5.25
C ALA A 73 -2.65 -6.96 6.03
N MET A 74 -2.56 -5.85 5.32
CA MET A 74 -2.35 -4.52 5.91
C MET A 74 -3.22 -3.47 5.25
N THR A 75 -3.67 -2.50 6.07
CA THR A 75 -4.18 -1.23 5.56
C THR A 75 -2.99 -0.32 5.25
N PRO A 76 -3.21 0.78 4.50
CA PRO A 76 -2.12 1.73 4.25
C PRO A 76 -1.48 2.28 5.53
N VAL A 77 -2.27 2.57 6.57
CA VAL A 77 -1.72 3.05 7.85
C VAL A 77 -0.81 2.00 8.47
N GLN A 78 -1.27 0.74 8.50
CA GLN A 78 -0.46 -0.34 9.05
C GLN A 78 0.84 -0.52 8.28
N ALA A 79 0.78 -0.43 6.95
CA ALA A 79 1.96 -0.53 6.10
C ALA A 79 2.96 0.61 6.38
N ALA A 80 2.45 1.86 6.46
CA ALA A 80 3.31 3.02 6.74
C ALA A 80 4.00 2.90 8.09
N ARG A 81 3.29 2.43 9.10
CA ARG A 81 3.87 2.21 10.42
C ARG A 81 4.89 1.08 10.40
N HIS A 82 4.61 0.03 9.65
CA HIS A 82 5.50 -1.12 9.56
C HIS A 82 6.88 -0.75 9.00
N VAL A 83 6.92 0.12 7.98
CA VAL A 83 8.17 0.53 7.34
C VAL A 83 8.71 1.87 7.84
N GLY A 84 7.98 2.55 8.74
CA GLY A 84 8.46 3.77 9.37
C GLY A 84 8.31 5.04 8.53
N LEU A 85 7.37 5.07 7.56
CA LEU A 85 7.11 6.27 6.75
C LEU A 85 6.14 7.18 7.49
N SER A 86 6.67 7.97 8.44
CA SER A 86 5.84 8.79 9.32
C SER A 86 5.07 9.88 8.59
N GLN A 87 5.62 10.46 7.52
CA GLN A 87 4.91 11.47 6.74
C GLN A 87 3.72 10.86 6.00
N VAL A 88 3.89 9.66 5.47
CA VAL A 88 2.80 8.95 4.81
C VAL A 88 1.72 8.59 5.83
N GLU A 89 2.12 8.10 6.99
CA GLU A 89 1.18 7.79 8.07
C GLU A 89 0.37 9.02 8.47
N ALA A 90 1.03 10.16 8.66
CA ALA A 90 0.36 11.41 9.03
C ALA A 90 -0.64 11.84 7.95
N LYS A 91 -0.25 11.72 6.68
CA LYS A 91 -1.13 12.06 5.56
C LYS A 91 -2.36 11.17 5.54
N LEU A 92 -2.17 9.87 5.76
CA LEU A 92 -3.28 8.91 5.80
C LEU A 92 -4.28 9.24 6.91
N VAL A 93 -3.77 9.53 8.10
CA VAL A 93 -4.63 9.91 9.24
C VAL A 93 -5.37 11.22 8.95
N GLU A 94 -4.68 12.18 8.35
CA GLU A 94 -5.29 13.45 7.94
C GLU A 94 -6.45 13.23 6.97
N LEU A 95 -6.32 12.24 6.08
CA LEU A 95 -7.36 11.90 5.10
C LEU A 95 -8.48 11.05 5.69
N GLY A 96 -8.42 10.74 6.98
CA GLY A 96 -9.49 10.04 7.68
C GLY A 96 -9.28 8.55 7.86
N ALA A 97 -8.10 8.03 7.55
CA ALA A 97 -7.82 6.61 7.76
C ALA A 97 -7.75 6.31 9.27
N PRO A 98 -8.39 5.23 9.73
CA PRO A 98 -8.36 4.90 11.16
C PRO A 98 -6.98 4.43 11.59
N VAL A 99 -6.61 4.78 12.83
CA VAL A 99 -5.40 4.24 13.45
C VAL A 99 -5.74 2.87 14.00
N LEU A 100 -5.22 1.84 13.36
CA LEU A 100 -5.53 0.45 13.68
C LEU A 100 -4.37 -0.19 14.47
N PRO A 101 -4.65 -1.30 15.18
CA PRO A 101 -3.57 -2.06 15.82
C PRO A 101 -2.63 -2.65 14.77
N PRO A 102 -1.48 -3.22 15.19
CA PRO A 102 -0.54 -3.84 14.25
C PRO A 102 -1.21 -4.84 13.33
N ALA A 103 -0.65 -5.00 12.12
CA ALA A 103 -1.22 -5.86 11.10
C ALA A 103 -1.31 -7.31 11.57
N GLU A 104 -2.35 -8.02 11.11
CA GLU A 104 -2.57 -9.42 11.47
C GLU A 104 -1.41 -10.31 11.05
N VAL A 105 -0.75 -9.99 9.93
CA VAL A 105 0.39 -10.79 9.46
C VAL A 105 1.51 -10.80 10.50
N GLU A 106 1.76 -9.69 11.17
CA GLU A 106 2.77 -9.62 12.24
C GLU A 106 2.34 -10.43 13.45
N LYS A 107 1.09 -10.30 13.84
CA LYS A 107 0.54 -11.06 14.98
C LYS A 107 0.57 -12.55 14.71
N SER A 108 0.20 -12.96 13.50
CA SER A 108 0.22 -14.38 13.12
C SER A 108 1.61 -14.96 13.19
N TRP A 109 2.60 -14.19 12.70
CA TRP A 109 3.98 -14.62 12.72
C TRP A 109 4.50 -14.78 14.14
N LEU A 110 4.25 -13.78 14.98
CA LEU A 110 4.64 -13.81 16.39
C LEU A 110 3.96 -14.96 17.14
N ALA A 111 2.67 -15.15 16.91
CA ALA A 111 1.92 -16.21 17.55
C ALA A 111 2.50 -17.58 17.20
N ARG A 112 2.83 -17.80 15.94
CA ARG A 112 3.44 -19.05 15.50
C ARG A 112 4.82 -19.27 16.10
N MET A 113 5.61 -18.20 16.18
CA MET A 113 6.95 -18.29 16.76
C MET A 113 6.88 -18.57 18.24
N LEU A 114 6.04 -17.86 18.98
CA LEU A 114 5.86 -18.05 20.41
C LEU A 114 5.26 -19.42 20.71
N GLY A 115 4.35 -19.89 19.89
CA GLY A 115 3.76 -21.22 20.03
C GLY A 115 4.79 -22.32 19.93
N ARG A 116 5.76 -22.18 19.05
CA ARG A 116 6.86 -23.16 18.94
C ARG A 116 7.71 -23.18 20.20
N ILE A 117 7.96 -22.01 20.75
CA ILE A 117 8.79 -21.91 21.96
C ILE A 117 8.03 -22.45 23.16
N ALA A 118 6.73 -22.17 23.23
CA ALA A 118 5.89 -22.59 24.36
C ALA A 118 5.54 -24.08 24.33
N ALA A 119 5.57 -24.66 23.15
CA ALA A 119 5.24 -26.07 23.02
C ALA A 119 6.44 -26.95 23.36
#